data_ea2ceb7ff66c96d91f85449beeac41b7
#
_entry.id   ea2ceb7ff66c96d91f85449beeac41b7
#
_cell.length_a   1.000
_cell.length_b   1.000
_cell.length_c   1.000
_cell.angle_alpha   90.00
_cell.angle_beta   90.00
_cell.angle_gamma   90.00
#
_symmetry.space_group_name_H-M   'P 1'
#
loop_
_entity.id
_entity.type
_entity.pdbx_description
1 polymer ?
#
loop_
_entity_poly.entity_id
_entity_poly.type
_entity_poly.pdbx_seq_one_letter_code
_entity_poly.pdbx_strand_id
1 'polypeptide(L)'
;MGEMLTLQVTIFSVMAIGFLLKKIKLISARGQKEITDLVINLILPANIITSFMTEISTDTISDCAWIAVISIGIQLIALFYGNLFFYKENENRLKCLKYAIICSNAGFLGNPVAEGVFGPVGLMLASVYLIPQRIMMWSEGIAIFSGVSDKKATLKKVVTHPCVLACFIGFILMVGQIKLPAVILTPVQTLGRCNTALSMMVIGMILADIDVKTILDKTVIRYTIHRLVIIPIMVYLVCRLLPVSRLVCGVSVLLAAMPAGATTSMLAAKYDRDPEFATKLVVFSTLCSIPAIMIWSSVLM
;
A
#
# COMPACT_ATOMS: atom_id res chain seq x y z
N MET A 1 -22.94 9.35 -4.06
CA MET A 1 -23.01 7.90 -4.36
C MET A 1 -22.62 7.57 -5.81
N GLY A 2 -23.07 8.31 -6.84
CA GLY A 2 -22.70 8.05 -8.25
C GLY A 2 -21.22 8.22 -8.56
N GLU A 3 -20.57 9.28 -8.07
CA GLU A 3 -19.14 9.54 -8.31
C GLU A 3 -18.23 8.46 -7.72
N MET A 4 -18.54 7.98 -6.51
CA MET A 4 -17.83 6.88 -5.87
C MET A 4 -17.94 5.58 -6.65
N LEU A 5 -19.16 5.24 -7.10
CA LEU A 5 -19.36 4.06 -7.92
C LEU A 5 -18.58 4.18 -9.25
N THR A 6 -18.62 5.35 -9.89
CA THR A 6 -17.84 5.61 -11.10
C THR A 6 -16.34 5.45 -10.87
N LEU A 7 -15.80 6.02 -9.78
CA LEU A 7 -14.40 5.86 -9.41
C LEU A 7 -14.01 4.38 -9.24
N GLN A 8 -14.82 3.64 -8.48
CA GLN A 8 -14.56 2.23 -8.22
C GLN A 8 -14.65 1.40 -9.51
N VAL A 9 -15.69 1.60 -10.31
CA VAL A 9 -15.83 0.96 -11.62
C VAL A 9 -14.62 1.27 -12.50
N THR A 10 -14.14 2.52 -12.52
CA THR A 10 -12.95 2.91 -13.28
C THR A 10 -11.71 2.15 -12.82
N ILE A 11 -11.42 2.14 -11.51
CA ILE A 11 -10.26 1.44 -10.94
C ILE A 11 -10.30 -0.05 -11.29
N PHE A 12 -11.44 -0.72 -11.10
CA PHE A 12 -11.56 -2.14 -11.38
C PHE A 12 -11.60 -2.47 -12.87
N SER A 13 -12.14 -1.58 -13.71
CA SER A 13 -12.08 -1.74 -15.17
C SER A 13 -10.65 -1.68 -15.68
N VAL A 14 -9.84 -0.73 -15.19
CA VAL A 14 -8.43 -0.64 -15.56
C VAL A 14 -7.64 -1.87 -15.06
N MET A 15 -7.96 -2.37 -13.88
CA MET A 15 -7.39 -3.63 -13.37
C MET A 15 -7.77 -4.82 -14.26
N ALA A 16 -9.04 -4.92 -14.69
CA ALA A 16 -9.50 -5.96 -15.61
C ALA A 16 -8.81 -5.88 -16.98
N ILE A 17 -8.56 -4.66 -17.48
CA ILE A 17 -7.75 -4.47 -18.71
C ILE A 17 -6.35 -5.04 -18.52
N GLY A 18 -5.66 -4.70 -17.41
CA GLY A 18 -4.34 -5.28 -17.10
C GLY A 18 -4.33 -6.80 -17.05
N PHE A 19 -5.36 -7.40 -16.44
CA PHE A 19 -5.56 -8.85 -16.40
C PHE A 19 -5.70 -9.44 -17.82
N LEU A 20 -6.52 -8.84 -18.67
CA LEU A 20 -6.74 -9.29 -20.05
C LEU A 20 -5.46 -9.18 -20.88
N LEU A 21 -4.74 -8.05 -20.82
CA LEU A 21 -3.48 -7.84 -21.55
C LEU A 21 -2.45 -8.92 -21.23
N LYS A 22 -2.39 -9.38 -19.98
CA LYS A 22 -1.51 -10.47 -19.55
C LYS A 22 -2.01 -11.81 -20.06
N LYS A 23 -3.32 -12.10 -19.95
CA LYS A 23 -3.94 -13.38 -20.42
C LYS A 23 -3.80 -13.57 -21.92
N ILE A 24 -3.98 -12.53 -22.72
CA ILE A 24 -3.78 -12.60 -24.18
C ILE A 24 -2.29 -12.52 -24.58
N LYS A 25 -1.37 -12.52 -23.59
CA LYS A 25 0.10 -12.51 -23.80
C LYS A 25 0.62 -11.27 -24.56
N LEU A 26 -0.13 -10.16 -24.58
CA LEU A 26 0.34 -8.90 -25.15
C LEU A 26 1.48 -8.31 -24.29
N ILE A 27 1.42 -8.51 -22.99
CA ILE A 27 2.47 -8.09 -22.04
C ILE A 27 3.11 -9.35 -21.44
N SER A 28 4.41 -9.52 -21.65
CA SER A 28 5.20 -10.59 -21.08
C SER A 28 5.48 -10.37 -19.58
N ALA A 29 5.99 -11.39 -18.88
CA ALA A 29 6.43 -11.25 -17.49
C ALA A 29 7.54 -10.19 -17.33
N ARG A 30 8.44 -10.08 -18.32
CA ARG A 30 9.48 -9.05 -18.36
C ARG A 30 8.88 -7.65 -18.53
N GLY A 31 7.95 -7.46 -19.47
CA GLY A 31 7.24 -6.19 -19.68
C GLY A 31 6.46 -5.74 -18.45
N GLN A 32 5.80 -6.66 -17.76
CA GLN A 32 5.13 -6.38 -16.48
C GLN A 32 6.11 -5.85 -15.43
N LYS A 33 7.30 -6.49 -15.30
CA LYS A 33 8.33 -6.04 -14.36
C LYS A 33 8.84 -4.65 -14.72
N GLU A 34 9.12 -4.40 -16.01
CA GLU A 34 9.61 -3.09 -16.49
C GLU A 34 8.58 -1.98 -16.22
N ILE A 35 7.29 -2.23 -16.44
CA ILE A 35 6.21 -1.29 -16.10
C ILE A 35 6.13 -1.06 -14.58
N THR A 36 6.24 -2.12 -13.79
CA THR A 36 6.24 -2.03 -12.32
C THR A 36 7.40 -1.17 -11.81
N ASP A 37 8.60 -1.39 -12.35
CA ASP A 37 9.79 -0.62 -12.00
C ASP A 37 9.65 0.86 -12.40
N LEU A 38 9.06 1.15 -13.56
CA LEU A 38 8.76 2.51 -14.01
C LEU A 38 7.77 3.21 -13.06
N VAL A 39 6.71 2.51 -12.65
CA VAL A 39 5.73 3.06 -11.72
C VAL A 39 6.38 3.39 -10.38
N ILE A 40 7.15 2.47 -9.80
CA ILE A 40 7.72 2.65 -8.46
C ILE A 40 8.83 3.71 -8.45
N ASN A 41 9.65 3.79 -9.51
CA ASN A 41 10.84 4.62 -9.50
C ASN A 41 10.63 6.02 -10.11
N LEU A 42 9.58 6.22 -10.89
CA LEU A 42 9.35 7.50 -11.58
C LEU A 42 7.92 8.03 -11.38
N ILE A 43 6.91 7.25 -11.74
CA ILE A 43 5.53 7.74 -11.85
C ILE A 43 4.92 8.02 -10.47
N LEU A 44 5.01 7.07 -9.55
CA LEU A 44 4.51 7.24 -8.19
C LEU A 44 5.28 8.34 -7.41
N PRO A 45 6.61 8.43 -7.46
CA PRO A 45 7.34 9.57 -6.92
C PRO A 45 6.86 10.93 -7.46
N ALA A 46 6.66 11.04 -8.78
CA ALA A 46 6.14 12.26 -9.40
C ALA A 46 4.75 12.62 -8.86
N ASN A 47 3.86 11.63 -8.74
CA ASN A 47 2.53 11.84 -8.18
C ASN A 47 2.57 12.23 -6.70
N ILE A 48 3.47 11.64 -5.90
CA ILE A 48 3.67 11.99 -4.49
C ILE A 48 4.14 13.45 -4.38
N ILE A 49 5.14 13.88 -5.14
CA ILE A 49 5.62 15.27 -5.11
C ILE A 49 4.47 16.25 -5.40
N THR A 50 3.67 15.96 -6.43
CA THR A 50 2.54 16.84 -6.80
C THR A 50 1.44 16.85 -5.74
N SER A 51 1.23 15.78 -4.99
CA SER A 51 0.24 15.72 -3.93
C SER A 51 0.56 16.61 -2.72
N PHE A 52 1.84 16.95 -2.52
CA PHE A 52 2.28 17.90 -1.50
C PHE A 52 2.21 19.36 -1.96
N MET A 53 1.93 19.63 -3.23
CA MET A 53 1.80 21.00 -3.75
C MET A 53 0.43 21.57 -3.42
N THR A 54 0.15 21.70 -2.14
CA THR A 54 -1.07 22.27 -1.56
C THR A 54 -0.73 23.44 -0.66
N GLU A 55 -1.71 24.27 -0.38
CA GLU A 55 -1.54 25.35 0.60
C GLU A 55 -1.31 24.75 1.99
N ILE A 56 -0.32 25.31 2.68
CA ILE A 56 0.00 24.88 4.03
C ILE A 56 -1.02 25.54 5.00
N SER A 57 -1.59 24.72 5.85
CA SER A 57 -2.34 25.16 7.02
C SER A 57 -1.83 24.43 8.27
N THR A 58 -2.17 24.97 9.44
CA THR A 58 -1.90 24.27 10.71
C THR A 58 -2.56 22.90 10.74
N ASP A 59 -3.76 22.79 10.15
CA ASP A 59 -4.49 21.53 10.06
C ASP A 59 -3.76 20.52 9.18
N THR A 60 -3.19 20.94 8.04
CA THR A 60 -2.41 20.05 7.16
C THR A 60 -1.19 19.48 7.86
N ILE A 61 -0.45 20.30 8.64
CA ILE A 61 0.70 19.82 9.42
C ILE A 61 0.26 18.87 10.52
N SER A 62 -0.81 19.23 11.23
CA SER A 62 -1.40 18.39 12.29
C SER A 62 -1.84 17.04 11.72
N ASP A 63 -2.51 17.01 10.56
CA ASP A 63 -2.95 15.80 9.89
C ASP A 63 -1.76 14.92 9.48
N CYS A 64 -0.67 15.49 8.95
CA CYS A 64 0.55 14.77 8.66
C CYS A 64 1.19 14.16 9.92
N ALA A 65 1.20 14.89 11.03
CA ALA A 65 1.72 14.39 12.30
C ALA A 65 0.85 13.24 12.85
N TRP A 66 -0.47 13.41 12.87
CA TRP A 66 -1.39 12.38 13.34
C TRP A 66 -1.34 11.11 12.53
N ILE A 67 -1.30 11.21 11.18
CA ILE A 67 -1.24 10.02 10.32
C ILE A 67 0.07 9.26 10.52
N ALA A 68 1.18 9.96 10.76
CA ALA A 68 2.46 9.33 11.10
C ALA A 68 2.39 8.59 12.44
N VAL A 69 1.81 9.21 13.48
CA VAL A 69 1.63 8.60 14.82
C VAL A 69 0.74 7.35 14.73
N ILE A 70 -0.39 7.43 14.02
CA ILE A 70 -1.29 6.28 13.83
C ILE A 70 -0.57 5.17 13.08
N SER A 71 0.16 5.49 12.02
CA SER A 71 0.93 4.49 11.27
C SER A 71 1.99 3.81 12.13
N ILE A 72 2.74 4.56 12.94
CA ILE A 72 3.70 3.98 13.90
C ILE A 72 2.97 3.04 14.87
N GLY A 73 1.85 3.48 15.44
CA GLY A 73 1.06 2.65 16.36
C GLY A 73 0.59 1.34 15.71
N ILE A 74 0.09 1.42 14.47
CA ILE A 74 -0.32 0.23 13.69
C ILE A 74 0.88 -0.71 13.48
N GLN A 75 2.04 -0.19 13.11
CA GLN A 75 3.23 -1.01 12.87
C GLN A 75 3.74 -1.68 14.16
N LEU A 76 3.71 -0.97 15.29
CA LEU A 76 4.06 -1.55 16.59
C LEU A 76 3.11 -2.68 17.00
N ILE A 77 1.81 -2.49 16.82
CA ILE A 77 0.81 -3.55 17.07
C ILE A 77 1.04 -4.74 16.12
N ALA A 78 1.34 -4.47 14.84
CA ALA A 78 1.56 -5.51 13.84
C ALA A 78 2.70 -6.47 14.19
N LEU A 79 3.75 -6.01 14.90
CA LEU A 79 4.86 -6.86 15.37
C LEU A 79 4.39 -8.03 16.24
N PHE A 80 3.40 -7.78 17.10
CA PHE A 80 2.89 -8.77 18.05
C PHE A 80 1.67 -9.52 17.51
N TYR A 81 0.92 -8.91 16.59
CA TYR A 81 -0.34 -9.41 16.08
C TYR A 81 -0.22 -10.79 15.47
N GLY A 82 0.78 -11.02 14.64
CA GLY A 82 1.02 -12.32 14.00
C GLY A 82 1.26 -13.44 15.00
N ASN A 83 2.03 -13.17 16.07
CA ASN A 83 2.26 -14.15 17.15
C ASN A 83 0.99 -14.42 17.96
N LEU A 84 0.16 -13.41 18.19
CA LEU A 84 -1.04 -13.56 19.01
C LEU A 84 -2.12 -14.38 18.29
N PHE A 85 -2.36 -14.12 17.03
CA PHE A 85 -3.51 -14.70 16.32
C PHE A 85 -3.15 -15.92 15.46
N PHE A 86 -1.86 -16.14 15.13
CA PHE A 86 -1.42 -17.21 14.22
C PHE A 86 -0.35 -18.14 14.83
N TYR A 87 -0.21 -18.17 16.15
CA TYR A 87 0.84 -18.93 16.87
C TYR A 87 0.80 -20.45 16.66
N LYS A 88 -0.35 -21.00 16.21
CA LYS A 88 -0.51 -22.45 15.92
C LYS A 88 0.02 -22.88 14.56
N GLU A 89 0.37 -21.93 13.70
CA GLU A 89 0.90 -22.23 12.38
C GLU A 89 2.36 -22.70 12.45
N ASN A 90 2.79 -23.49 11.46
CA ASN A 90 4.19 -23.86 11.37
C ASN A 90 5.10 -22.63 11.16
N GLU A 91 6.37 -22.75 11.49
CA GLU A 91 7.31 -21.61 11.52
C GLU A 91 7.37 -20.84 10.20
N ASN A 92 7.42 -21.53 9.05
CA ASN A 92 7.53 -20.88 7.74
C ASN A 92 6.26 -20.11 7.39
N ARG A 93 5.08 -20.70 7.61
CA ARG A 93 3.79 -20.00 7.42
C ARG A 93 3.63 -18.84 8.38
N LEU A 94 4.04 -19.01 9.65
CA LEU A 94 3.99 -17.93 10.64
C LEU A 94 4.86 -16.74 10.21
N LYS A 95 6.05 -16.97 9.65
CA LYS A 95 6.90 -15.90 9.08
C LYS A 95 6.20 -15.16 7.95
N CYS A 96 5.56 -15.87 7.03
CA CYS A 96 4.77 -15.25 5.96
C CYS A 96 3.62 -14.40 6.49
N LEU A 97 2.87 -14.90 7.47
CA LEU A 97 1.74 -14.21 8.11
C LEU A 97 2.21 -12.95 8.85
N LYS A 98 3.26 -13.04 9.66
CA LYS A 98 3.84 -11.89 10.36
C LYS A 98 4.23 -10.78 9.39
N TYR A 99 4.95 -11.15 8.33
CA TYR A 99 5.36 -10.20 7.32
C TYR A 99 4.15 -9.59 6.60
N ALA A 100 3.17 -10.39 6.20
CA ALA A 100 1.96 -9.94 5.53
C ALA A 100 1.09 -9.00 6.40
N ILE A 101 1.13 -9.16 7.74
CA ILE A 101 0.48 -8.23 8.67
C ILE A 101 1.22 -6.90 8.73
N ILE A 102 2.55 -6.90 8.77
CA ILE A 102 3.37 -5.68 8.78
C ILE A 102 3.30 -4.97 7.43
N CYS A 103 3.40 -5.70 6.33
CA CYS A 103 3.56 -5.16 4.98
C CYS A 103 2.32 -5.39 4.12
N SER A 104 1.44 -4.40 4.10
CA SER A 104 0.30 -4.37 3.18
C SER A 104 0.65 -3.79 1.82
N ASN A 105 -0.23 -4.00 0.85
CA ASN A 105 -0.13 -3.38 -0.48
C ASN A 105 -0.62 -1.92 -0.51
N ALA A 106 -0.40 -1.20 0.60
CA ALA A 106 -0.83 0.18 0.73
C ALA A 106 -0.07 1.14 -0.22
N GLY A 107 1.17 0.79 -0.61
CA GLY A 107 1.94 1.64 -1.53
C GLY A 107 1.45 1.56 -2.97
N PHE A 108 1.16 0.37 -3.47
CA PHE A 108 0.83 0.17 -4.88
C PHE A 108 -0.67 0.23 -5.16
N LEU A 109 -1.49 -0.36 -4.28
CA LEU A 109 -2.95 -0.32 -4.35
C LEU A 109 -3.51 0.84 -3.52
N GLY A 110 -3.01 1.05 -2.30
CA GLY A 110 -3.59 2.01 -1.37
C GLY A 110 -3.42 3.46 -1.79
N ASN A 111 -2.25 3.87 -2.32
CA ASN A 111 -2.05 5.25 -2.77
C ASN A 111 -3.05 5.69 -3.86
N PRO A 112 -3.22 4.95 -4.97
CA PRO A 112 -4.23 5.30 -5.97
C PRO A 112 -5.67 5.30 -5.45
N VAL A 113 -5.98 4.38 -4.53
CA VAL A 113 -7.32 4.33 -3.92
C VAL A 113 -7.53 5.52 -2.97
N ALA A 114 -6.53 5.87 -2.15
CA ALA A 114 -6.60 7.03 -1.27
C ALA A 114 -6.70 8.34 -2.06
N GLU A 115 -5.97 8.46 -3.17
CA GLU A 115 -6.07 9.59 -4.10
C GLU A 115 -7.47 9.67 -4.73
N GLY A 116 -7.99 8.55 -5.16
CA GLY A 116 -9.31 8.49 -5.78
C GLY A 116 -10.45 8.82 -4.82
N VAL A 117 -10.35 8.41 -3.54
CA VAL A 117 -11.40 8.63 -2.53
C VAL A 117 -11.29 10.01 -1.88
N PHE A 118 -10.07 10.46 -1.57
CA PHE A 118 -9.81 11.67 -0.77
C PHE A 118 -9.03 12.75 -1.54
N GLY A 119 -8.82 12.57 -2.85
CA GLY A 119 -8.09 13.51 -3.68
C GLY A 119 -6.57 13.57 -3.40
N PRO A 120 -5.88 14.60 -3.90
CA PRO A 120 -4.42 14.75 -3.72
C PRO A 120 -3.98 14.78 -2.26
N VAL A 121 -4.77 15.37 -1.36
CA VAL A 121 -4.48 15.40 0.08
C VAL A 121 -4.52 13.98 0.66
N GLY A 122 -5.44 13.13 0.18
CA GLY A 122 -5.49 11.72 0.55
C GLY A 122 -4.21 10.97 0.14
N LEU A 123 -3.67 11.23 -1.05
CA LEU A 123 -2.39 10.67 -1.51
C LEU A 123 -1.20 11.17 -0.67
N MET A 124 -1.19 12.47 -0.33
CA MET A 124 -0.17 13.07 0.54
C MET A 124 -0.13 12.35 1.90
N LEU A 125 -1.26 12.25 2.57
CA LEU A 125 -1.38 11.56 3.87
C LEU A 125 -1.04 10.07 3.76
N ALA A 126 -1.50 9.39 2.71
CA ALA A 126 -1.16 8.00 2.44
C ALA A 126 0.36 7.81 2.27
N SER A 127 1.03 8.76 1.62
CA SER A 127 2.48 8.73 1.42
C SER A 127 3.25 8.89 2.74
N VAL A 128 2.78 9.76 3.63
CA VAL A 128 3.33 9.91 5.00
C VAL A 128 3.08 8.62 5.81
N TYR A 129 1.86 8.06 5.78
CA TYR A 129 1.52 6.80 6.43
C TYR A 129 2.47 5.65 6.04
N LEU A 130 2.90 5.62 4.80
CA LEU A 130 3.77 4.56 4.28
C LEU A 130 5.21 4.63 4.75
N ILE A 131 5.69 5.76 5.31
CA ILE A 131 7.08 5.88 5.78
C ILE A 131 7.37 4.87 6.91
N PRO A 132 6.60 4.83 8.02
CA PRO A 132 6.79 3.81 9.04
C PRO A 132 6.66 2.37 8.50
N GLN A 133 5.70 2.10 7.63
CA GLN A 133 5.54 0.78 7.03
C GLN A 133 6.77 0.36 6.23
N ARG A 134 7.40 1.26 5.47
CA ARG A 134 8.63 0.97 4.73
C ARG A 134 9.82 0.72 5.64
N ILE A 135 9.93 1.46 6.73
CA ILE A 135 10.93 1.21 7.76
C ILE A 135 10.78 -0.23 8.27
N MET A 136 9.58 -0.60 8.68
CA MET A 136 9.29 -1.95 9.19
C MET A 136 9.49 -3.04 8.12
N MET A 137 9.08 -2.78 6.88
CA MET A 137 9.24 -3.71 5.77
C MET A 137 10.72 -4.09 5.53
N TRP A 138 11.62 -3.11 5.58
CA TRP A 138 13.04 -3.31 5.29
C TRP A 138 13.88 -3.64 6.53
N SER A 139 13.34 -3.50 7.75
CA SER A 139 13.99 -3.90 9.02
C SER A 139 13.45 -5.25 9.50
N GLU A 140 12.44 -5.22 10.33
CA GLU A 140 11.83 -6.41 10.94
C GLU A 140 11.29 -7.38 9.87
N GLY A 141 10.74 -6.85 8.79
CA GLY A 141 10.22 -7.66 7.70
C GLY A 141 11.30 -8.55 7.07
N ILE A 142 12.51 -8.03 6.84
CA ILE A 142 13.63 -8.85 6.35
C ILE A 142 14.13 -9.79 7.47
N ALA A 143 14.22 -9.30 8.71
CA ALA A 143 14.69 -10.10 9.84
C ALA A 143 13.80 -11.33 10.11
N ILE A 144 12.49 -11.21 9.93
CA ILE A 144 11.53 -12.33 10.03
C ILE A 144 11.90 -13.48 9.10
N PHE A 145 12.31 -13.19 7.86
CA PHE A 145 12.66 -14.22 6.87
C PHE A 145 14.12 -14.68 6.96
N SER A 146 15.06 -13.74 7.10
CA SER A 146 16.50 -14.01 7.06
C SER A 146 17.09 -14.45 8.40
N GLY A 147 16.44 -14.07 9.51
CA GLY A 147 17.01 -14.22 10.86
C GLY A 147 18.12 -13.21 11.19
N VAL A 148 18.44 -12.27 10.28
CA VAL A 148 19.52 -11.28 10.45
C VAL A 148 18.95 -9.87 10.28
N SER A 149 19.31 -8.96 11.20
CA SER A 149 18.94 -7.53 11.13
C SER A 149 20.19 -6.69 10.88
N ASP A 150 20.26 -6.03 9.72
CA ASP A 150 21.29 -5.04 9.40
C ASP A 150 20.66 -3.63 9.38
N LYS A 151 20.85 -2.90 10.48
CA LYS A 151 20.29 -1.55 10.66
C LYS A 151 20.84 -0.52 9.65
N LYS A 152 22.12 -0.62 9.25
CA LYS A 152 22.72 0.33 8.28
C LYS A 152 22.19 0.11 6.88
N ALA A 153 22.12 -1.15 6.42
CA ALA A 153 21.55 -1.50 5.12
C ALA A 153 20.05 -1.13 5.05
N THR A 154 19.32 -1.33 6.14
CA THR A 154 17.91 -0.93 6.28
C THR A 154 17.75 0.58 6.11
N LEU A 155 18.47 1.38 6.91
CA LEU A 155 18.39 2.83 6.85
C LEU A 155 18.72 3.34 5.44
N LYS A 156 19.77 2.83 4.80
CA LYS A 156 20.13 3.17 3.43
C LYS A 156 18.99 2.89 2.47
N LYS A 157 18.38 1.69 2.50
CA LYS A 157 17.26 1.32 1.62
C LYS A 157 16.02 2.19 1.81
N VAL A 158 15.70 2.56 3.06
CA VAL A 158 14.56 3.42 3.35
C VAL A 158 14.82 4.84 2.83
N VAL A 159 15.96 5.43 3.19
CA VAL A 159 16.27 6.82 2.82
C VAL A 159 16.45 6.99 1.30
N THR A 160 16.98 5.98 0.61
CA THR A 160 17.17 6.03 -0.85
C THR A 160 15.93 5.56 -1.64
N HIS A 161 14.85 5.16 -0.96
CA HIS A 161 13.63 4.72 -1.66
C HIS A 161 12.98 5.90 -2.39
N PRO A 162 12.71 5.80 -3.72
CA PRO A 162 12.22 6.92 -4.53
C PRO A 162 10.98 7.62 -3.96
N CYS A 163 10.01 6.84 -3.47
CA CYS A 163 8.80 7.40 -2.87
C CYS A 163 9.06 8.08 -1.51
N VAL A 164 10.07 7.64 -0.74
CA VAL A 164 10.44 8.30 0.52
C VAL A 164 11.13 9.62 0.22
N LEU A 165 12.06 9.64 -0.75
CA LEU A 165 12.67 10.88 -1.23
C LEU A 165 11.61 11.85 -1.77
N ALA A 166 10.63 11.36 -2.54
CA ALA A 166 9.52 12.16 -3.05
C ALA A 166 8.68 12.79 -1.92
N CYS A 167 8.42 12.04 -0.80
CA CYS A 167 7.76 12.59 0.36
C CYS A 167 8.57 13.72 1.01
N PHE A 168 9.89 13.55 1.17
CA PHE A 168 10.75 14.60 1.73
C PHE A 168 10.83 15.83 0.84
N ILE A 169 11.02 15.64 -0.47
CA ILE A 169 11.02 16.74 -1.46
C ILE A 169 9.66 17.45 -1.42
N GLY A 170 8.56 16.71 -1.50
CA GLY A 170 7.22 17.26 -1.45
C GLY A 170 6.95 18.03 -0.15
N PHE A 171 7.37 17.49 0.99
CA PHE A 171 7.24 18.16 2.29
C PHE A 171 8.03 19.47 2.35
N ILE A 172 9.27 19.51 1.84
CA ILE A 172 10.07 20.73 1.76
C ILE A 172 9.38 21.77 0.86
N LEU A 173 8.87 21.36 -0.30
CA LEU A 173 8.15 22.26 -1.21
C LEU A 173 6.89 22.82 -0.56
N MET A 174 6.14 21.99 0.17
CA MET A 174 4.92 22.40 0.89
C MET A 174 5.25 23.39 2.02
N VAL A 175 6.19 23.05 2.90
CA VAL A 175 6.54 23.92 4.05
C VAL A 175 7.18 25.22 3.59
N GLY A 176 8.04 25.16 2.58
CA GLY A 176 8.67 26.36 1.99
C GLY A 176 7.72 27.15 1.07
N GLN A 177 6.50 26.67 0.80
CA GLN A 177 5.57 27.26 -0.17
C GLN A 177 6.24 27.56 -1.51
N ILE A 178 7.18 26.66 -1.92
CA ILE A 178 7.97 26.81 -3.12
C ILE A 178 7.13 26.46 -4.35
N LYS A 179 6.83 27.46 -5.16
CA LYS A 179 6.12 27.27 -6.45
C LYS A 179 7.13 26.85 -7.53
N LEU A 180 7.00 25.62 -7.99
CA LEU A 180 7.84 25.17 -9.10
C LEU A 180 7.45 25.88 -10.41
N PRO A 181 8.42 26.29 -11.25
CA PRO A 181 8.16 26.82 -12.57
C PRO A 181 7.33 25.82 -13.41
N ALA A 182 6.42 26.31 -14.25
CA ALA A 182 5.56 25.48 -15.08
C ALA A 182 6.33 24.46 -15.96
N VAL A 183 7.52 24.84 -16.42
CA VAL A 183 8.43 23.98 -17.21
C VAL A 183 8.82 22.70 -16.44
N ILE A 184 8.93 22.75 -15.10
CA ILE A 184 9.23 21.60 -14.25
C ILE A 184 7.93 20.93 -13.77
N LEU A 185 6.96 21.73 -13.33
CA LEU A 185 5.74 21.24 -12.73
C LEU A 185 4.88 20.44 -13.72
N THR A 186 4.71 20.95 -14.95
CA THR A 186 3.84 20.31 -15.95
C THR A 186 4.28 18.89 -16.32
N PRO A 187 5.56 18.62 -16.64
CA PRO A 187 6.05 17.25 -16.86
C PRO A 187 5.83 16.33 -15.63
N VAL A 188 6.12 16.81 -14.41
CA VAL A 188 5.95 16.02 -13.19
C VAL A 188 4.48 15.66 -12.96
N GLN A 189 3.56 16.60 -13.14
CA GLN A 189 2.12 16.36 -13.06
C GLN A 189 1.64 15.39 -14.15
N THR A 190 2.14 15.52 -15.37
CA THR A 190 1.77 14.64 -16.49
C THR A 190 2.16 13.19 -16.19
N LEU A 191 3.37 12.98 -15.69
CA LEU A 191 3.83 11.66 -15.23
C LEU A 191 2.98 11.16 -14.06
N GLY A 192 2.74 12.00 -13.07
CA GLY A 192 1.95 11.65 -11.88
C GLY A 192 0.54 11.16 -12.22
N ARG A 193 -0.13 11.79 -13.18
CA ARG A 193 -1.48 11.39 -13.65
C ARG A 193 -1.55 9.99 -14.22
N CYS A 194 -0.43 9.41 -14.66
CA CYS A 194 -0.38 8.02 -15.12
C CYS A 194 -0.43 7.00 -13.97
N ASN A 195 -0.26 7.45 -12.71
CA ASN A 195 -0.09 6.56 -11.56
C ASN A 195 -1.25 5.59 -11.38
N THR A 196 -2.47 6.07 -11.27
CA THR A 196 -3.64 5.21 -11.01
C THR A 196 -3.84 4.20 -12.14
N ALA A 197 -3.75 4.63 -13.40
CA ALA A 197 -3.94 3.74 -14.53
C ALA A 197 -2.88 2.62 -14.58
N LEU A 198 -1.61 2.97 -14.51
CA LEU A 198 -0.52 1.98 -14.60
C LEU A 198 -0.46 1.08 -13.36
N SER A 199 -0.65 1.62 -12.15
CA SER A 199 -0.69 0.81 -10.93
C SER A 199 -1.81 -0.22 -10.96
N MET A 200 -3.02 0.17 -11.37
CA MET A 200 -4.16 -0.75 -11.47
C MET A 200 -3.95 -1.80 -12.57
N MET A 201 -3.41 -1.42 -13.72
CA MET A 201 -3.06 -2.39 -14.77
C MET A 201 -2.02 -3.41 -14.27
N VAL A 202 -0.99 -2.97 -13.56
CA VAL A 202 0.01 -3.89 -12.98
C VAL A 202 -0.62 -4.86 -11.99
N ILE A 203 -1.52 -4.41 -11.13
CA ILE A 203 -2.24 -5.29 -10.20
C ILE A 203 -3.07 -6.31 -11.00
N GLY A 204 -3.77 -5.87 -12.03
CA GLY A 204 -4.50 -6.76 -12.92
C GLY A 204 -3.62 -7.82 -13.58
N MET A 205 -2.43 -7.42 -14.07
CA MET A 205 -1.45 -8.36 -14.63
C MET A 205 -0.95 -9.37 -13.60
N ILE A 206 -0.71 -8.95 -12.35
CA ILE A 206 -0.32 -9.86 -11.26
C ILE A 206 -1.44 -10.87 -11.00
N LEU A 207 -2.70 -10.43 -10.96
CA LEU A 207 -3.84 -11.33 -10.76
C LEU A 207 -4.01 -12.37 -11.89
N ALA A 208 -3.57 -12.05 -13.11
CA ALA A 208 -3.66 -12.96 -14.25
C ALA A 208 -2.71 -14.17 -14.15
N ASP A 209 -1.61 -14.06 -13.44
CA ASP A 209 -0.62 -15.14 -13.30
C ASP A 209 -1.06 -16.24 -12.29
N ILE A 210 -2.26 -16.13 -11.72
CA ILE A 210 -2.71 -16.93 -10.58
C ILE A 210 -3.57 -18.12 -11.02
N ASP A 211 -3.32 -19.30 -10.44
CA ASP A 211 -4.24 -20.43 -10.49
C ASP A 211 -5.22 -20.40 -9.31
N VAL A 212 -6.46 -20.01 -9.59
CA VAL A 212 -7.52 -19.83 -8.59
C VAL A 212 -7.89 -21.14 -7.88
N LYS A 213 -7.63 -22.29 -8.49
CA LYS A 213 -8.05 -23.61 -7.96
C LYS A 213 -7.29 -24.03 -6.68
N THR A 214 -6.11 -23.50 -6.42
CA THR A 214 -5.24 -23.89 -5.31
C THR A 214 -5.25 -22.90 -4.13
N ILE A 215 -6.03 -21.81 -4.21
CA ILE A 215 -5.91 -20.66 -3.29
C ILE A 215 -6.60 -20.89 -1.95
N LEU A 216 -7.63 -21.75 -1.88
CA LEU A 216 -8.45 -21.92 -0.69
C LEU A 216 -7.70 -22.70 0.40
N ASP A 217 -7.28 -21.98 1.43
CA ASP A 217 -6.68 -22.50 2.67
C ASP A 217 -7.35 -21.79 3.86
N LYS A 218 -7.68 -22.54 4.91
CA LYS A 218 -8.37 -22.01 6.11
C LYS A 218 -7.59 -20.85 6.76
N THR A 219 -6.27 -20.94 6.78
CA THR A 219 -5.40 -19.91 7.36
C THR A 219 -5.35 -18.67 6.47
N VAL A 220 -5.37 -18.85 5.15
CA VAL A 220 -5.45 -17.74 4.18
C VAL A 220 -6.78 -16.98 4.34
N ILE A 221 -7.91 -17.70 4.47
CA ILE A 221 -9.21 -17.09 4.71
C ILE A 221 -9.21 -16.32 6.04
N ARG A 222 -8.72 -16.97 7.13
CA ARG A 222 -8.62 -16.33 8.45
C ARG A 222 -7.76 -15.05 8.39
N TYR A 223 -6.58 -15.12 7.77
CA TYR A 223 -5.72 -13.96 7.56
C TYR A 223 -6.47 -12.83 6.82
N THR A 224 -7.15 -13.16 5.74
CA THR A 224 -7.88 -12.19 4.91
C THR A 224 -8.98 -11.47 5.70
N ILE A 225 -9.73 -12.20 6.56
CA ILE A 225 -10.72 -11.60 7.45
C ILE A 225 -10.02 -10.65 8.45
N HIS A 226 -8.92 -11.08 9.08
CA HIS A 226 -8.17 -10.22 9.98
C HIS A 226 -7.67 -8.96 9.26
N ARG A 227 -7.13 -9.11 8.06
CA ARG A 227 -6.52 -8.02 7.30
C ARG A 227 -7.52 -7.00 6.75
N LEU A 228 -8.63 -7.48 6.18
CA LEU A 228 -9.58 -6.61 5.48
C LEU A 228 -10.75 -6.13 6.36
N VAL A 229 -10.96 -6.77 7.52
CA VAL A 229 -12.10 -6.46 8.40
C VAL A 229 -11.63 -6.10 9.80
N ILE A 230 -10.96 -7.02 10.51
CA ILE A 230 -10.67 -6.84 11.95
C ILE A 230 -9.69 -5.67 12.16
N ILE A 231 -8.57 -5.67 11.45
CA ILE A 231 -7.54 -4.61 11.60
C ILE A 231 -8.12 -3.23 11.24
N PRO A 232 -8.82 -3.03 10.11
CA PRO A 232 -9.44 -1.74 9.81
C PRO A 232 -10.48 -1.30 10.85
N ILE A 233 -11.29 -2.23 11.39
CA ILE A 233 -12.23 -1.92 12.48
C ILE A 233 -11.47 -1.41 13.71
N MET A 234 -10.40 -2.10 14.11
CA MET A 234 -9.57 -1.67 15.25
C MET A 234 -8.99 -0.26 15.02
N VAL A 235 -8.46 0.00 13.81
CA VAL A 235 -7.94 1.33 13.46
C VAL A 235 -9.05 2.39 13.49
N TYR A 236 -10.23 2.07 12.94
CA TYR A 236 -11.38 2.96 12.97
C TYR A 236 -11.79 3.32 14.40
N LEU A 237 -11.92 2.32 15.29
CA LEU A 237 -12.26 2.54 16.69
C LEU A 237 -11.23 3.41 17.41
N VAL A 238 -9.93 3.14 17.19
CA VAL A 238 -8.86 3.97 17.77
C VAL A 238 -8.93 5.41 17.26
N CYS A 239 -9.12 5.61 15.95
CA CYS A 239 -9.25 6.96 15.37
C CYS A 239 -10.47 7.70 15.93
N ARG A 240 -11.56 7.00 16.27
CA ARG A 240 -12.74 7.62 16.90
C ARG A 240 -12.51 8.09 18.34
N LEU A 241 -11.48 7.56 19.01
CA LEU A 241 -11.10 7.95 20.37
C LEU A 241 -10.03 9.05 20.38
N LEU A 242 -9.38 9.30 19.26
CA LEU A 242 -8.34 10.31 19.12
C LEU A 242 -8.88 11.62 18.54
N PRO A 243 -8.32 12.78 18.85
CA PRO A 243 -8.70 14.07 18.29
C PRO A 243 -8.13 14.25 16.87
N VAL A 244 -8.51 13.35 15.95
CA VAL A 244 -8.02 13.35 14.57
C VAL A 244 -9.12 13.78 13.60
N SER A 245 -8.71 14.38 12.48
CA SER A 245 -9.64 14.78 11.42
C SER A 245 -10.31 13.53 10.79
N ARG A 246 -11.50 13.74 10.20
CA ARG A 246 -12.17 12.67 9.43
C ARG A 246 -11.29 12.15 8.30
N LEU A 247 -10.50 13.02 7.69
CA LEU A 247 -9.60 12.67 6.60
C LEU A 247 -8.48 11.74 7.08
N VAL A 248 -7.81 12.07 8.21
CA VAL A 248 -6.78 11.21 8.81
C VAL A 248 -7.35 9.84 9.19
N CYS A 249 -8.53 9.82 9.82
CA CYS A 249 -9.23 8.58 10.14
C CYS A 249 -9.51 7.78 8.86
N GLY A 250 -10.11 8.41 7.84
CA GLY A 250 -10.47 7.78 6.59
C GLY A 250 -9.27 7.16 5.87
N VAL A 251 -8.20 7.92 5.68
CA VAL A 251 -6.97 7.44 5.04
C VAL A 251 -6.33 6.30 5.84
N SER A 252 -6.25 6.43 7.18
CA SER A 252 -5.65 5.40 8.05
C SER A 252 -6.40 4.06 7.95
N VAL A 253 -7.73 4.09 8.03
CA VAL A 253 -8.59 2.90 7.94
C VAL A 253 -8.50 2.28 6.56
N LEU A 254 -8.57 3.11 5.51
CA LEU A 254 -8.49 2.64 4.13
C LEU A 254 -7.16 1.93 3.85
N LEU A 255 -6.04 2.50 4.29
CA LEU A 255 -4.72 1.88 4.12
C LEU A 255 -4.53 0.65 5.00
N ALA A 256 -5.14 0.63 6.18
CA ALA A 256 -5.18 -0.56 7.02
C ALA A 256 -6.00 -1.70 6.39
N ALA A 257 -6.98 -1.40 5.53
CA ALA A 257 -7.79 -2.37 4.79
C ALA A 257 -7.12 -2.87 3.50
N MET A 258 -5.89 -2.46 3.18
CA MET A 258 -5.19 -2.96 2.00
C MET A 258 -4.73 -4.41 2.18
N PRO A 259 -4.76 -5.23 1.11
CA PRO A 259 -4.37 -6.64 1.15
C PRO A 259 -2.88 -6.84 1.44
N ALA A 260 -2.42 -8.08 1.53
CA ALA A 260 -1.00 -8.40 1.67
C ALA A 260 -0.17 -7.80 0.53
N GLY A 261 0.99 -7.27 0.87
CA GLY A 261 1.95 -6.77 -0.13
C GLY A 261 2.57 -7.91 -0.96
N ALA A 262 2.76 -7.69 -2.27
CA ALA A 262 3.41 -8.65 -3.17
C ALA A 262 4.83 -9.03 -2.72
N THR A 263 5.49 -8.17 -1.96
CA THR A 263 6.79 -8.44 -1.34
C THR A 263 6.78 -9.63 -0.38
N THR A 264 5.59 -10.02 0.15
CA THR A 264 5.45 -11.22 0.99
C THR A 264 5.86 -12.48 0.22
N SER A 265 5.34 -12.69 -0.98
CA SER A 265 5.69 -13.84 -1.81
C SER A 265 7.13 -13.76 -2.34
N MET A 266 7.59 -12.56 -2.68
CA MET A 266 8.96 -12.34 -3.16
C MET A 266 10.02 -12.70 -2.10
N LEU A 267 9.82 -12.25 -0.85
CA LEU A 267 10.74 -12.55 0.24
C LEU A 267 10.63 -14.01 0.69
N ALA A 268 9.43 -14.57 0.73
CA ALA A 268 9.24 -15.99 1.00
C ALA A 268 10.00 -16.87 0.00
N ALA A 269 9.94 -16.55 -1.29
CA ALA A 269 10.70 -17.23 -2.33
C ALA A 269 12.22 -17.03 -2.18
N LYS A 270 12.65 -15.79 -1.89
CA LYS A 270 14.07 -15.46 -1.74
C LYS A 270 14.74 -16.20 -0.58
N TYR A 271 14.00 -16.41 0.53
CA TYR A 271 14.51 -17.06 1.75
C TYR A 271 14.00 -18.48 1.94
N ASP A 272 13.37 -19.08 0.94
CA ASP A 272 12.82 -20.44 0.95
C ASP A 272 11.91 -20.71 2.17
N ARG A 273 10.89 -19.83 2.34
CA ARG A 273 9.94 -19.85 3.46
C ARG A 273 8.49 -19.96 2.98
N ASP A 274 8.10 -21.14 2.49
CA ASP A 274 6.75 -21.45 1.98
C ASP A 274 6.23 -20.40 0.95
N PRO A 275 6.90 -20.24 -0.21
CA PRO A 275 6.50 -19.23 -1.21
C PRO A 275 5.12 -19.48 -1.81
N GLU A 276 4.66 -20.74 -1.84
CA GLU A 276 3.33 -21.08 -2.31
C GLU A 276 2.26 -20.52 -1.37
N PHE A 277 2.40 -20.74 -0.06
CA PHE A 277 1.49 -20.19 0.94
C PHE A 277 1.52 -18.65 0.95
N ALA A 278 2.70 -18.03 0.87
CA ALA A 278 2.82 -16.59 0.78
C ALA A 278 2.13 -16.01 -0.46
N THR A 279 2.21 -16.69 -1.60
CA THR A 279 1.50 -16.31 -2.82
C THR A 279 -0.02 -16.41 -2.63
N LYS A 280 -0.52 -17.48 -2.00
CA LYS A 280 -1.95 -17.64 -1.67
C LYS A 280 -2.45 -16.48 -0.79
N LEU A 281 -1.68 -16.05 0.22
CA LEU A 281 -2.03 -14.90 1.06
C LEU A 281 -2.20 -13.62 0.25
N VAL A 282 -1.21 -13.29 -0.59
CA VAL A 282 -1.23 -12.08 -1.42
C VAL A 282 -2.42 -12.08 -2.35
N VAL A 283 -2.61 -13.17 -3.05
CA VAL A 283 -3.62 -13.31 -4.10
C VAL A 283 -5.03 -13.28 -3.56
N PHE A 284 -5.31 -14.16 -2.61
CA PHE A 284 -6.66 -14.26 -2.05
C PHE A 284 -7.08 -12.96 -1.35
N SER A 285 -6.17 -12.36 -0.57
CA SER A 285 -6.46 -11.07 0.06
C SER A 285 -6.64 -9.94 -0.97
N THR A 286 -5.90 -9.95 -2.09
CA THR A 286 -6.08 -8.95 -3.16
C THR A 286 -7.42 -9.12 -3.86
N LEU A 287 -7.86 -10.34 -4.18
CA LEU A 287 -9.19 -10.58 -4.74
C LEU A 287 -10.31 -10.13 -3.78
N CYS A 288 -10.20 -10.51 -2.50
CA CYS A 288 -11.18 -10.11 -1.50
C CYS A 288 -11.12 -8.61 -1.14
N SER A 289 -10.01 -7.92 -1.42
CA SER A 289 -9.91 -6.48 -1.16
C SER A 289 -10.79 -5.66 -2.10
N ILE A 290 -11.16 -6.17 -3.27
CA ILE A 290 -12.05 -5.49 -4.22
C ILE A 290 -13.36 -5.07 -3.54
N PRO A 291 -14.20 -5.99 -3.07
CA PRO A 291 -15.42 -5.62 -2.34
C PRO A 291 -15.14 -4.93 -1.01
N ALA A 292 -14.06 -5.28 -0.31
CA ALA A 292 -13.71 -4.66 0.96
C ALA A 292 -13.40 -3.17 0.83
N ILE A 293 -12.64 -2.77 -0.19
CA ILE A 293 -12.34 -1.36 -0.49
C ILE A 293 -13.63 -0.60 -0.79
N MET A 294 -14.55 -1.21 -1.56
CA MET A 294 -15.86 -0.59 -1.86
C MET A 294 -16.64 -0.30 -0.58
N ILE A 295 -16.72 -1.29 0.32
CA ILE A 295 -17.44 -1.15 1.59
C ILE A 295 -16.78 -0.07 2.47
N TRP A 296 -15.46 -0.16 2.67
CA TRP A 296 -14.74 0.81 3.50
C TRP A 296 -14.82 2.24 2.95
N SER A 297 -14.64 2.42 1.63
CA SER A 297 -14.77 3.73 1.00
C SER A 297 -16.16 4.33 1.23
N SER A 298 -17.22 3.51 1.17
CA SER A 298 -18.59 3.96 1.41
C SER A 298 -18.88 4.29 2.88
N VAL A 299 -18.21 3.64 3.82
CA VAL A 299 -18.37 3.89 5.28
C VAL A 299 -17.60 5.14 5.72
N LEU A 300 -16.49 5.47 5.06
CA LEU A 300 -15.56 6.53 5.46
C LEU A 300 -15.89 7.91 4.86
N MET A 301 -16.72 7.96 3.85
CA MET A 301 -17.24 9.21 3.25
C MET A 301 -18.55 9.64 3.89
#